data_8462a17aa5f2146550a18971ab7fae93
#
_entry.id   8462a17aa5f2146550a18971ab7fae93
#
_cell.length_a   1.000
_cell.length_b   1.000
_cell.length_c   1.000
_cell.angle_alpha   90.00
_cell.angle_beta   90.00
_cell.angle_gamma   90.00
#
_symmetry.space_group_name_H-M   'P 1'
#
loop_
_entity.id
_entity.type
_entity.pdbx_description
1 polymer ?
#
loop_
_entity_poly.entity_id
_entity_poly.type
_entity_poly.pdbx_seq_one_letter_code
_entity_poly.pdbx_strand_id
1 'polypeptide(L)'
;MAEELIRTSEHDDLTMNVEEHDGITVIRGGGFGRGWNGITYKQGLSGKNVGSEALSINVATVPPGGTAYAHIHDGFEVMLFIVQGHVRHAFGEGLKNTIENEAGDFIYITPGVPHEVYNMSDTEPVVAFVARSAADEWDKIISYPSPTRPK
;
A
#
# COMPACT_ATOMS: atom_id res chain seq x y z
N MET A 1 -5.82 -3.38 16.03
CA MET A 1 -4.39 -3.24 16.39
C MET A 1 -3.55 -3.33 15.13
N ALA A 2 -2.51 -2.54 15.06
CA ALA A 2 -1.65 -2.51 13.87
C ALA A 2 -1.04 -3.87 13.58
N GLU A 3 -0.58 -4.56 14.61
CA GLU A 3 0.07 -5.87 14.47
C GLU A 3 -0.84 -6.92 13.85
N GLU A 4 -2.13 -6.82 14.13
CA GLU A 4 -3.10 -7.77 13.58
C GLU A 4 -3.37 -7.54 12.10
N LEU A 5 -3.22 -6.29 11.68
CA LEU A 5 -3.47 -5.91 10.30
C LEU A 5 -2.31 -6.20 9.38
N ILE A 6 -1.11 -6.39 9.93
CA ILE A 6 0.13 -6.48 9.16
C ILE A 6 0.63 -7.91 9.05
N ARG A 7 -0.19 -8.89 9.35
CA ARG A 7 0.24 -10.28 9.27
C ARG A 7 0.35 -10.76 7.85
N THR A 8 1.44 -11.42 7.58
CA THR A 8 1.54 -12.24 6.39
C THR A 8 0.72 -13.51 6.65
N SER A 9 -0.20 -13.80 5.77
CA SER A 9 -0.94 -15.04 5.81
C SER A 9 0.01 -16.21 5.57
N GLU A 10 -0.22 -17.34 6.20
CA GLU A 10 0.53 -18.56 5.93
C GLU A 10 0.35 -19.05 4.48
N HIS A 11 -0.66 -18.52 3.79
CA HIS A 11 -0.91 -18.82 2.38
C HIS A 11 -0.22 -17.85 1.43
N ASP A 12 0.41 -16.81 1.95
CA ASP A 12 1.11 -15.81 1.13
C ASP A 12 2.51 -16.32 0.79
N ASP A 13 2.60 -17.14 -0.24
CA ASP A 13 3.89 -17.62 -0.72
C ASP A 13 4.49 -16.62 -1.70
N LEU A 14 5.36 -15.76 -1.20
CA LEU A 14 6.00 -14.70 -1.98
C LEU A 14 7.08 -15.22 -2.92
N THR A 15 7.40 -16.52 -2.84
CA THR A 15 8.39 -17.12 -3.73
C THR A 15 7.77 -17.79 -4.96
N MET A 16 6.45 -17.87 -5.02
CA MET A 16 5.77 -18.44 -6.18
C MET A 16 5.94 -17.56 -7.41
N ASN A 17 6.07 -18.21 -8.56
CA ASN A 17 6.17 -17.56 -9.87
C ASN A 17 7.40 -16.66 -10.03
N VAL A 18 8.43 -16.90 -9.23
CA VAL A 18 9.69 -16.17 -9.33
C VAL A 18 10.58 -16.84 -10.37
N GLU A 19 11.07 -16.06 -11.32
CA GLU A 19 12.02 -16.51 -12.33
C GLU A 19 13.25 -15.60 -12.28
N GLU A 20 14.42 -16.19 -12.17
CA GLU A 20 15.67 -15.43 -12.17
C GLU A 20 16.51 -15.76 -13.40
N HIS A 21 17.04 -14.76 -14.06
CA HIS A 21 17.86 -14.86 -15.27
C HIS A 21 19.05 -13.91 -15.20
N ASP A 22 20.19 -14.39 -14.74
CA ASP A 22 21.45 -13.62 -14.73
C ASP A 22 21.32 -12.19 -14.19
N GLY A 23 20.73 -12.08 -13.00
CA GLY A 23 20.60 -10.78 -12.34
C GLY A 23 19.29 -10.05 -12.59
N ILE A 24 18.41 -10.62 -13.43
CA ILE A 24 17.05 -10.10 -13.60
C ILE A 24 16.08 -11.09 -13.01
N THR A 25 15.25 -10.63 -12.07
CA THR A 25 14.24 -11.46 -11.44
C THR A 25 12.86 -10.97 -11.80
N VAL A 26 11.98 -11.89 -12.18
CA VAL A 26 10.63 -11.58 -12.63
C VAL A 26 9.62 -12.36 -11.78
N ILE A 27 8.54 -11.68 -11.39
CA ILE A 27 7.37 -12.31 -10.79
C ILE A 27 6.29 -12.38 -11.86
N ARG A 28 5.88 -13.57 -12.21
CA ARG A 28 4.85 -13.77 -13.22
C ARG A 28 3.45 -13.81 -12.62
N GLY A 29 2.48 -13.33 -13.38
CA GLY A 29 1.06 -13.51 -13.07
C GLY A 29 0.54 -12.72 -11.89
N GLY A 30 1.40 -11.96 -11.29
CA GLY A 30 0.99 -11.00 -10.30
C GLY A 30 0.51 -11.56 -8.98
N GLY A 31 1.24 -12.37 -8.36
CA GLY A 31 1.20 -12.67 -6.93
C GLY A 31 -0.17 -12.81 -6.25
N PHE A 32 -0.15 -12.95 -4.97
CA PHE A 32 -1.34 -13.06 -4.15
C PHE A 32 -1.86 -11.68 -3.78
N GLY A 33 -3.19 -11.52 -3.86
CA GLY A 33 -3.84 -10.40 -3.23
C GLY A 33 -4.08 -10.72 -1.77
N ARG A 34 -4.00 -9.73 -0.91
CA ARG A 34 -4.44 -9.87 0.48
C ARG A 34 -5.17 -8.62 0.92
N GLY A 35 -6.24 -8.83 1.69
CA GLY A 35 -6.96 -7.73 2.30
C GLY A 35 -6.22 -7.22 3.53
N TRP A 36 -6.15 -5.92 3.65
CA TRP A 36 -5.58 -5.27 4.83
C TRP A 36 -6.05 -3.83 4.89
N ASN A 37 -6.45 -3.39 6.09
CA ASN A 37 -6.76 -1.98 6.36
C ASN A 37 -7.79 -1.36 5.39
N GLY A 38 -8.78 -2.15 4.97
CA GLY A 38 -9.87 -1.68 4.08
C GLY A 38 -9.55 -1.76 2.60
N ILE A 39 -8.37 -2.22 2.22
CA ILE A 39 -7.93 -2.29 0.83
C ILE A 39 -7.37 -3.68 0.51
N THR A 40 -7.10 -3.92 -0.75
CA THR A 40 -6.48 -5.14 -1.22
C THR A 40 -5.09 -4.81 -1.76
N TYR A 41 -4.09 -5.56 -1.30
CA TYR A 41 -2.73 -5.46 -1.82
C TYR A 41 -2.42 -6.65 -2.69
N LYS A 42 -1.88 -6.37 -3.85
CA LYS A 42 -1.24 -7.37 -4.69
C LYS A 42 0.26 -7.25 -4.46
N GLN A 43 0.83 -8.28 -3.88
CA GLN A 43 2.24 -8.28 -3.54
C GLN A 43 3.10 -8.30 -4.80
N GLY A 44 4.17 -7.53 -4.77
CA GLY A 44 5.11 -7.46 -5.87
C GLY A 44 6.49 -7.91 -5.43
N LEU A 45 7.45 -7.02 -5.55
CA LEU A 45 8.86 -7.31 -5.27
C LEU A 45 9.25 -6.79 -3.88
N SER A 46 9.95 -7.62 -3.11
CA SER A 46 10.44 -7.24 -1.79
C SER A 46 11.64 -8.09 -1.40
N GLY A 47 12.19 -7.84 -0.23
CA GLY A 47 13.27 -8.67 0.31
C GLY A 47 12.87 -10.13 0.50
N LYS A 48 11.57 -10.38 0.68
CA LYS A 48 11.06 -11.74 0.94
C LYS A 48 11.12 -12.65 -0.28
N ASN A 49 11.04 -12.10 -1.49
CA ASN A 49 11.02 -12.94 -2.70
C ASN A 49 12.19 -12.70 -3.65
N VAL A 50 12.77 -11.51 -3.67
CA VAL A 50 13.89 -11.23 -4.58
C VAL A 50 15.16 -10.77 -3.86
N GLY A 51 15.15 -10.77 -2.53
CA GLY A 51 16.32 -10.38 -1.75
C GLY A 51 16.66 -8.90 -1.83
N SER A 52 15.68 -8.06 -2.14
CA SER A 52 15.87 -6.62 -2.13
C SER A 52 16.27 -6.16 -0.73
N GLU A 53 17.22 -5.25 -0.65
CA GLU A 53 17.70 -4.73 0.63
C GLU A 53 17.09 -3.40 1.00
N ALA A 54 16.68 -2.61 0.01
CA ALA A 54 16.28 -1.22 0.23
C ALA A 54 14.86 -0.88 -0.22
N LEU A 55 14.27 -1.69 -1.06
CA LEU A 55 13.01 -1.34 -1.73
C LEU A 55 11.99 -2.47 -1.69
N SER A 56 10.73 -2.10 -1.68
CA SER A 56 9.63 -3.01 -1.99
C SER A 56 8.58 -2.30 -2.83
N ILE A 57 7.84 -3.07 -3.63
CA ILE A 57 6.81 -2.56 -4.54
C ILE A 57 5.58 -3.46 -4.47
N ASN A 58 4.41 -2.84 -4.47
CA ASN A 58 3.15 -3.57 -4.58
C ASN A 58 2.09 -2.72 -5.27
N VAL A 59 0.96 -3.34 -5.56
CA VAL A 59 -0.22 -2.65 -6.10
C VAL A 59 -1.29 -2.65 -5.02
N ALA A 60 -1.84 -1.48 -4.73
CA ALA A 60 -2.93 -1.31 -3.77
C ALA A 60 -4.22 -1.00 -4.52
N THR A 61 -5.31 -1.62 -4.11
CA THR A 61 -6.63 -1.38 -4.68
C THR A 61 -7.59 -1.00 -3.56
N VAL A 62 -8.21 0.17 -3.70
CA VAL A 62 -9.27 0.62 -2.79
C VAL A 62 -10.59 0.38 -3.50
N PRO A 63 -11.49 -0.45 -2.95
CA PRO A 63 -12.75 -0.76 -3.61
C PRO A 63 -13.64 0.49 -3.74
N PRO A 64 -14.64 0.46 -4.64
CA PRO A 64 -15.59 1.57 -4.75
C PRO A 64 -16.18 1.92 -3.40
N GLY A 65 -16.21 3.22 -3.07
CA GLY A 65 -16.69 3.72 -1.79
C GLY A 65 -15.84 3.35 -0.60
N GLY A 66 -14.70 2.70 -0.82
CA GLY A 66 -13.85 2.18 0.25
C GLY A 66 -12.87 3.21 0.82
N THR A 67 -12.20 2.80 1.88
CA THR A 67 -11.24 3.62 2.60
C THR A 67 -10.04 2.78 3.00
N ALA A 68 -8.84 3.33 2.76
CA ALA A 68 -7.62 2.83 3.40
C ALA A 68 -7.47 3.60 4.70
N TYR A 69 -7.67 2.91 5.82
CA TYR A 69 -7.75 3.57 7.13
C TYR A 69 -6.42 4.18 7.55
N ALA A 70 -6.52 5.21 8.38
CA ALA A 70 -5.39 6.03 8.77
C ALA A 70 -4.24 5.23 9.38
N HIS A 71 -3.04 5.53 8.92
CA HIS A 71 -1.81 4.92 9.40
C HIS A 71 -0.62 5.84 9.12
N ILE A 72 0.51 5.50 9.71
CA ILE A 72 1.79 6.16 9.46
C ILE A 72 2.83 5.13 9.03
N HIS A 73 3.80 5.58 8.25
CA HIS A 73 4.97 4.79 7.88
C HIS A 73 6.13 5.24 8.75
N ASP A 74 6.54 4.39 9.68
CA ASP A 74 7.59 4.74 10.63
C ASP A 74 8.98 4.51 10.03
N GLY A 75 9.63 5.61 9.70
CA GLY A 75 11.03 5.59 9.31
C GLY A 75 11.31 5.22 7.85
N PHE A 76 10.28 5.13 6.99
CA PHE A 76 10.50 4.89 5.57
C PHE A 76 9.62 5.78 4.69
N GLU A 77 10.05 5.94 3.46
CA GLU A 77 9.37 6.76 2.46
C GLU A 77 8.41 5.91 1.63
N VAL A 78 7.33 6.54 1.17
CA VAL A 78 6.39 5.90 0.25
C VAL A 78 6.15 6.83 -0.93
N MET A 79 6.17 6.26 -2.11
CA MET A 79 5.80 6.94 -3.35
C MET A 79 4.70 6.16 -4.03
N LEU A 80 3.71 6.87 -4.55
CA LEU A 80 2.56 6.28 -5.21
C LEU A 80 2.41 6.84 -6.61
N PHE A 81 1.93 6.00 -7.51
CA PHE A 81 1.42 6.44 -8.80
C PHE A 81 -0.01 5.94 -8.92
N ILE A 82 -0.96 6.86 -9.13
CA ILE A 82 -2.37 6.48 -9.32
C ILE A 82 -2.53 5.99 -10.75
N VAL A 83 -2.82 4.71 -10.89
CA VAL A 83 -3.04 4.08 -12.21
C VAL A 83 -4.48 4.29 -12.67
N GLN A 84 -5.41 4.22 -11.71
CA GLN A 84 -6.85 4.31 -12.01
C GLN A 84 -7.58 4.89 -10.81
N GLY A 85 -8.58 5.73 -11.10
CA GLY A 85 -9.51 6.20 -10.09
C GLY A 85 -9.24 7.61 -9.60
N HIS A 86 -9.99 7.99 -8.57
CA HIS A 86 -9.99 9.32 -7.98
C HIS A 86 -10.02 9.16 -6.46
N VAL A 87 -9.03 9.74 -5.78
CA VAL A 87 -8.87 9.60 -4.34
C VAL A 87 -8.86 10.95 -3.64
N ARG A 88 -9.23 10.94 -2.37
CA ARG A 88 -8.96 12.03 -1.44
C ARG A 88 -8.05 11.49 -0.35
N HIS A 89 -6.95 12.17 -0.10
CA HIS A 89 -6.10 11.93 1.06
C HIS A 89 -6.46 12.92 2.15
N ALA A 90 -6.73 12.42 3.35
CA ALA A 90 -6.75 13.24 4.56
C ALA A 90 -5.45 12.97 5.29
N PHE A 91 -4.71 14.00 5.65
CA PHE A 91 -3.35 13.82 6.15
C PHE A 91 -2.93 14.88 7.16
N GLY A 92 -1.80 14.62 7.79
CA GLY A 92 -1.25 15.48 8.82
C GLY A 92 -1.85 15.19 10.18
N GLU A 93 -1.39 15.91 11.19
CA GLU A 93 -1.86 15.73 12.56
C GLU A 93 -3.37 15.92 12.63
N GLY A 94 -4.07 14.92 13.18
CA GLY A 94 -5.51 14.93 13.27
C GLY A 94 -6.21 14.79 11.92
N LEU A 95 -5.49 14.47 10.85
CA LEU A 95 -6.02 14.35 9.50
C LEU A 95 -6.74 15.60 9.02
N LYS A 96 -6.20 16.77 9.36
CA LYS A 96 -6.87 18.05 9.13
C LYS A 96 -6.74 18.58 7.69
N ASN A 97 -5.75 18.11 6.97
CA ASN A 97 -5.51 18.55 5.59
C ASN A 97 -6.08 17.54 4.61
N THR A 98 -6.53 18.01 3.47
CA THR A 98 -7.02 17.11 2.41
C THR A 98 -6.47 17.54 1.06
N ILE A 99 -6.28 16.55 0.19
CA ILE A 99 -5.92 16.77 -1.20
C ILE A 99 -6.58 15.69 -2.04
N GLU A 100 -7.02 16.04 -3.24
CA GLU A 100 -7.58 15.07 -4.18
C GLU A 100 -6.59 14.80 -5.30
N ASN A 101 -6.51 13.54 -5.69
CA ASN A 101 -5.64 13.07 -6.75
C ASN A 101 -6.39 12.13 -7.67
N GLU A 102 -5.92 12.05 -8.91
CA GLU A 102 -6.54 11.22 -9.93
C GLU A 102 -5.49 10.44 -10.72
N ALA A 103 -5.95 9.57 -11.59
CA ALA A 103 -5.08 8.79 -12.45
C ALA A 103 -4.05 9.67 -13.16
N GLY A 104 -2.79 9.26 -13.09
CA GLY A 104 -1.67 10.01 -13.63
C GLY A 104 -0.88 10.81 -12.60
N ASP A 105 -1.40 10.97 -11.39
CA ASP A 105 -0.70 11.72 -10.34
C ASP A 105 0.34 10.86 -9.62
N PHE A 106 1.45 11.48 -9.31
CA PHE A 106 2.46 10.93 -8.40
C PHE A 106 2.31 11.56 -7.03
N ILE A 107 2.46 10.76 -5.97
CA ILE A 107 2.30 11.21 -4.60
C ILE A 107 3.51 10.74 -3.78
N TYR A 108 4.09 11.63 -3.01
CA TYR A 108 5.14 11.31 -2.06
C TYR A 108 4.61 11.46 -0.64
N ILE A 109 4.81 10.45 0.19
CA ILE A 109 4.41 10.49 1.60
C ILE A 109 5.65 10.48 2.47
N THR A 110 5.86 11.57 3.19
CA THR A 110 6.96 11.72 4.14
C THR A 110 6.83 10.71 5.28
N PRO A 111 7.94 10.10 5.76
CA PRO A 111 7.89 9.23 6.92
C PRO A 111 7.20 9.90 8.11
N GLY A 112 6.36 9.16 8.81
CA GLY A 112 5.69 9.63 10.03
C GLY A 112 4.44 10.47 9.80
N VAL A 113 4.08 10.79 8.56
CA VAL A 113 2.89 11.59 8.29
C VAL A 113 1.64 10.70 8.30
N PRO A 114 0.69 10.94 9.21
CA PRO A 114 -0.55 10.18 9.20
C PRO A 114 -1.39 10.52 7.98
N HIS A 115 -2.00 9.51 7.40
CA HIS A 115 -2.84 9.70 6.21
C HIS A 115 -3.91 8.61 6.12
N GLU A 116 -5.04 9.00 5.54
CA GLU A 116 -6.18 8.14 5.26
C GLU A 116 -6.62 8.41 3.83
N VAL A 117 -7.01 7.36 3.11
CA VAL A 117 -7.30 7.46 1.69
C VAL A 117 -8.74 7.05 1.41
N TYR A 118 -9.49 7.90 0.75
CA TYR A 118 -10.88 7.63 0.39
C TYR A 118 -11.02 7.50 -1.12
N ASN A 119 -11.68 6.42 -1.54
CA ASN A 119 -12.09 6.30 -2.94
C ASN A 119 -13.31 7.21 -3.14
N MET A 120 -13.20 8.16 -4.06
CA MET A 120 -14.25 9.14 -4.31
C MET A 120 -15.33 8.62 -5.26
N SER A 121 -15.19 7.40 -5.78
CA SER A 121 -16.17 6.78 -6.69
C SER A 121 -16.91 5.65 -5.99
N ASP A 122 -18.22 5.55 -6.24
CA ASP A 122 -19.04 4.44 -5.77
C ASP A 122 -19.07 3.27 -6.75
N THR A 123 -18.47 3.42 -7.92
CA THR A 123 -18.55 2.44 -9.01
C THR A 123 -17.21 1.91 -9.47
N GLU A 124 -16.13 2.66 -9.29
CA GLU A 124 -14.81 2.29 -9.80
C GLU A 124 -13.80 2.13 -8.68
N PRO A 125 -12.90 1.15 -8.78
CA PRO A 125 -11.82 1.01 -7.81
C PRO A 125 -10.75 2.09 -8.05
N VAL A 126 -9.97 2.36 -7.00
CA VAL A 126 -8.70 3.07 -7.13
C VAL A 126 -7.61 2.02 -7.19
N VAL A 127 -6.73 2.14 -8.17
CA VAL A 127 -5.55 1.29 -8.31
C VAL A 127 -4.31 2.16 -8.24
N ALA A 128 -3.42 1.84 -7.32
CA ALA A 128 -2.17 2.57 -7.13
C ALA A 128 -0.98 1.63 -7.11
N PHE A 129 0.08 2.05 -7.77
CA PHE A 129 1.38 1.42 -7.69
C PHE A 129 2.10 2.05 -6.51
N VAL A 130 2.63 1.23 -5.60
CA VAL A 130 3.21 1.69 -4.34
C VAL A 130 4.66 1.23 -4.22
N ALA A 131 5.57 2.17 -4.05
CA ALA A 131 6.97 1.90 -3.79
C ALA A 131 7.34 2.38 -2.38
N ARG A 132 8.16 1.60 -1.67
CA ARG A 132 8.62 1.90 -0.32
C ARG A 132 10.12 1.80 -0.22
N SER A 133 10.72 2.65 0.59
CA SER A 133 12.13 2.56 0.93
C SER A 133 12.35 1.60 2.10
N ALA A 134 11.76 0.40 1.99
CA ALA A 134 11.87 -0.67 2.97
C ALA A 134 11.76 -2.00 2.22
N ALA A 135 12.61 -2.95 2.57
CA ALA A 135 12.62 -4.27 1.92
C ALA A 135 11.41 -5.11 2.32
N ASP A 136 10.84 -4.84 3.50
CA ASP A 136 9.65 -5.51 3.98
C ASP A 136 8.46 -4.56 3.83
N GLU A 137 7.50 -4.91 3.01
CA GLU A 137 6.34 -4.08 2.72
C GLU A 137 5.38 -3.90 3.89
N TRP A 138 5.53 -4.69 4.94
CA TRP A 138 4.65 -4.65 6.10
C TRP A 138 5.29 -4.10 7.37
N ASP A 139 6.60 -3.93 7.37
CA ASP A 139 7.31 -3.50 8.56
C ASP A 139 7.04 -2.03 8.88
N LYS A 140 6.91 -1.73 10.16
CA LYS A 140 6.82 -0.35 10.68
C LYS A 140 5.65 0.47 10.15
N ILE A 141 4.53 -0.17 9.85
CA ILE A 141 3.27 0.51 9.58
C ILE A 141 2.47 0.54 10.88
N ILE A 142 2.10 1.73 11.32
CA ILE A 142 1.46 1.96 12.60
C ILE A 142 0.07 2.55 12.40
N SER A 143 -0.94 1.97 13.05
CA SER A 143 -2.31 2.51 13.00
C SER A 143 -2.36 3.90 13.60
N TYR A 144 -3.22 4.73 13.03
CA TYR A 144 -3.49 6.07 13.51
C TYR A 144 -5.00 6.23 13.71
N PRO A 145 -5.46 7.04 14.67
CA PRO A 145 -6.89 7.22 14.87
C PRO A 145 -7.61 7.62 13.59
N SER A 146 -8.62 6.85 13.22
CA SER A 146 -9.38 7.04 11.99
C SER A 146 -10.86 7.21 12.34
N PRO A 147 -11.51 8.30 11.86
CA PRO A 147 -12.93 8.49 12.12
C PRO A 147 -13.81 7.50 11.36
N THR A 148 -13.29 6.84 10.34
CA THR A 148 -14.07 5.93 9.49
C THR A 148 -13.78 4.46 9.74
N ARG A 149 -12.76 4.14 10.56
CA ARG A 149 -12.42 2.73 10.83
C ARG A 149 -13.54 2.05 11.62
N PRO A 150 -14.00 0.87 11.18
CA PRO A 150 -14.97 0.09 11.95
C PRO A 150 -14.44 -0.25 13.34
N LYS A 151 -15.33 -0.22 14.33
CA LYS A 151 -15.00 -0.56 15.71
C LYS A 151 -15.08 -2.06 15.95
#